data_e1b7df0630b7cfa21ceb8603c32e5d72
#
_entry.id   e1b7df0630b7cfa21ceb8603c32e5d72
#
_cell.length_a   1.000
_cell.length_b   1.000
_cell.length_c   1.000
_cell.angle_alpha   90.00
_cell.angle_beta   90.00
_cell.angle_gamma   90.00
#
_symmetry.space_group_name_H-M   'P 1'
#
loop_
_entity.id
_entity.type
_entity.pdbx_description
1 polymer ?
#
loop_
_entity_poly.entity_id
_entity_poly.type
_entity_poly.pdbx_seq_one_letter_code
_entity_poly.pdbx_strand_id
1 'polypeptide(L)'
;SFMLALDQPFEVGDRIEVEGKMGSVVSVGILSTKILTHEENLVVIPNNSLVNSTVINHARGGGDGVGRRISLVQDIGVSYDEDISHVKYTTLQLMRDCPYVIKKPEPRVLLIELGDFAKIFRMYGWVEDYSDEYVARDWLLKNIDERFKSEGIEIPFPTSVEISGKASAAFNKTRKNVSIR
;
A
#
# COMPACT_ATOMS: atom_id res chain seq x y z
N SER A 1 7.69 -9.10 31.77
CA SER A 1 8.86 -9.31 30.92
C SER A 1 9.27 -10.75 30.73
N PHE A 2 9.08 -11.64 31.67
CA PHE A 2 9.30 -13.08 31.50
C PHE A 2 8.39 -13.67 30.39
N MET A 3 7.20 -13.09 30.23
CA MET A 3 6.22 -13.49 29.22
C MET A 3 6.71 -13.18 27.78
N LEU A 4 7.34 -12.03 27.54
CA LEU A 4 7.93 -11.69 26.24
C LEU A 4 9.10 -12.60 25.87
N ALA A 5 9.85 -13.10 26.86
CA ALA A 5 10.96 -14.02 26.63
C ALA A 5 10.48 -15.46 26.33
N LEU A 6 9.27 -15.82 26.73
CA LEU A 6 8.69 -17.14 26.46
C LEU A 6 7.97 -17.23 25.11
N ASP A 7 7.28 -16.16 24.71
CA ASP A 7 6.40 -16.17 23.53
C ASP A 7 7.05 -15.56 22.29
N GLN A 8 8.12 -14.79 22.45
CA GLN A 8 8.93 -14.12 21.42
C GLN A 8 8.13 -13.68 20.18
N PRO A 9 7.13 -12.76 20.34
CA PRO A 9 6.27 -12.34 19.24
C PRO A 9 7.04 -11.58 18.17
N PHE A 10 8.25 -11.11 18.48
CA PHE A 10 9.18 -10.42 17.58
C PHE A 10 10.63 -10.58 18.09
N GLU A 11 11.57 -10.39 17.18
CA GLU A 11 13.02 -10.45 17.44
C GLU A 11 13.71 -9.14 17.07
N VAL A 12 14.98 -8.99 17.49
CA VAL A 12 15.83 -7.86 17.05
C VAL A 12 15.95 -7.88 15.53
N GLY A 13 15.64 -6.73 14.91
CA GLY A 13 15.58 -6.52 13.47
C GLY A 13 14.20 -6.74 12.86
N ASP A 14 13.21 -7.24 13.60
CA ASP A 14 11.82 -7.25 13.12
C ASP A 14 11.27 -5.82 13.06
N ARG A 15 10.31 -5.62 12.16
CA ARG A 15 9.56 -4.38 12.09
C ARG A 15 8.23 -4.54 12.78
N ILE A 16 8.05 -3.79 13.83
CA ILE A 16 6.82 -3.83 14.61
C ILE A 16 6.10 -2.48 14.63
N GLU A 17 4.79 -2.56 14.78
CA GLU A 17 3.95 -1.42 15.07
C GLU A 17 3.24 -1.64 16.40
N VAL A 18 3.37 -0.66 17.29
CA VAL A 18 2.77 -0.64 18.62
C VAL A 18 2.21 0.74 18.89
N GLU A 19 0.92 0.83 19.22
CA GLU A 19 0.26 2.11 19.54
C GLU A 19 0.46 3.18 18.45
N GLY A 20 0.42 2.78 17.16
CA GLY A 20 0.63 3.64 16.01
C GLY A 20 2.08 4.09 15.79
N LYS A 21 3.04 3.57 16.56
CA LYS A 21 4.47 3.80 16.35
C LYS A 21 5.09 2.60 15.65
N MET A 22 5.65 2.84 14.49
CA MET A 22 6.26 1.80 13.66
C MET A 22 7.77 1.96 13.63
N GLY A 23 8.51 0.86 13.79
CA GLY A 23 9.97 0.87 13.73
C GLY A 23 10.59 -0.52 13.75
N SER A 24 11.89 -0.58 13.48
CA SER A 24 12.66 -1.82 13.57
C SER A 24 13.16 -2.03 14.99
N VAL A 25 13.01 -3.24 15.51
CA VAL A 25 13.48 -3.62 16.85
C VAL A 25 15.01 -3.60 16.87
N VAL A 26 15.59 -2.70 17.64
CA VAL A 26 17.05 -2.60 17.78
C VAL A 26 17.57 -3.30 19.03
N SER A 27 16.73 -3.41 20.06
CA SER A 27 17.07 -4.20 21.26
C SER A 27 15.84 -4.59 22.05
N VAL A 28 15.86 -5.78 22.62
CA VAL A 28 14.88 -6.29 23.56
C VAL A 28 15.57 -6.45 24.92
N GLY A 29 15.27 -5.55 25.84
CA GLY A 29 15.83 -5.58 27.20
C GLY A 29 14.87 -6.23 28.20
N ILE A 30 15.27 -6.28 29.46
CA ILE A 30 14.45 -6.84 30.56
C ILE A 30 13.22 -5.97 30.85
N LEU A 31 13.37 -4.64 30.83
CA LEU A 31 12.32 -3.70 31.20
C LEU A 31 11.71 -2.99 30.01
N SER A 32 12.44 -2.87 28.91
CA SER A 32 12.01 -2.12 27.72
C SER A 32 12.55 -2.72 26.45
N THR A 33 11.78 -2.52 25.39
CA THR A 33 12.16 -2.78 24.00
C THR A 33 12.41 -1.46 23.31
N LYS A 34 13.43 -1.39 22.48
CA LYS A 34 13.78 -0.19 21.71
C LYS A 34 13.52 -0.45 20.24
N ILE A 35 12.82 0.47 19.59
CA ILE A 35 12.60 0.45 18.15
C ILE A 35 13.17 1.72 17.53
N LEU A 36 13.71 1.61 16.34
CA LEU A 36 14.18 2.73 15.51
C LEU A 36 13.14 2.99 14.42
N THR A 37 12.59 4.22 14.41
CA THR A 37 11.62 4.62 13.38
C THR A 37 12.35 4.94 12.06
N HIS A 38 11.57 5.14 10.98
CA HIS A 38 12.12 5.54 9.68
C HIS A 38 12.78 6.93 9.71
N GLU A 39 12.33 7.82 10.59
CA GLU A 39 12.92 9.15 10.82
C GLU A 39 14.15 9.09 11.75
N GLU A 40 14.70 7.88 11.98
CA GLU A 40 15.83 7.63 12.87
C GLU A 40 15.58 7.99 14.36
N ASN A 41 14.31 8.08 14.78
CA ASN A 41 13.96 8.27 16.17
C ASN A 41 14.03 6.95 16.94
N LEU A 42 14.75 6.95 18.07
CA LEU A 42 14.76 5.84 18.99
C LEU A 42 13.55 5.92 19.93
N VAL A 43 12.61 4.99 19.78
CA VAL A 43 11.45 4.88 20.66
C VAL A 43 11.70 3.79 21.68
N VAL A 44 11.58 4.11 22.96
CA VAL A 44 11.73 3.18 24.08
C VAL A 44 10.35 2.82 24.60
N ILE A 45 9.97 1.55 24.49
CA ILE A 45 8.66 1.04 24.88
C ILE A 45 8.83 0.14 26.10
N PRO A 46 8.19 0.46 27.26
CA PRO A 46 8.19 -0.44 28.40
C PRO A 46 7.59 -1.80 28.03
N ASN A 47 8.20 -2.90 28.46
CA ASN A 47 7.73 -4.24 28.12
C ASN A 47 6.34 -4.56 28.70
N ASN A 48 5.94 -3.93 29.78
CA ASN A 48 4.58 -4.05 30.33
C ASN A 48 3.53 -3.45 29.39
N SER A 49 3.84 -2.36 28.67
CA SER A 49 2.96 -1.81 27.64
C SER A 49 2.83 -2.78 26.47
N LEU A 50 3.94 -3.37 26.01
CA LEU A 50 3.92 -4.36 24.91
C LEU A 50 3.06 -5.58 25.21
N VAL A 51 3.09 -6.08 26.46
CA VAL A 51 2.27 -7.25 26.88
C VAL A 51 0.78 -6.91 26.87
N ASN A 52 0.40 -5.66 27.10
CA ASN A 52 -0.99 -5.21 27.17
C ASN A 52 -1.50 -4.56 25.88
N SER A 53 -0.64 -4.40 24.87
CA SER A 53 -0.98 -3.76 23.59
C SER A 53 -1.03 -4.78 22.45
N THR A 54 -1.76 -4.43 21.39
CA THR A 54 -1.66 -5.16 20.13
C THR A 54 -0.35 -4.80 19.45
N VAL A 55 0.48 -5.81 19.17
CA VAL A 55 1.72 -5.68 18.41
C VAL A 55 1.48 -6.26 17.01
N ILE A 56 1.71 -5.44 15.98
CA ILE A 56 1.69 -5.92 14.60
C ILE A 56 3.14 -6.11 14.16
N ASN A 57 3.50 -7.33 13.78
CA ASN A 57 4.80 -7.63 13.21
C ASN A 57 4.70 -7.61 11.68
N HIS A 58 5.27 -6.58 11.05
CA HIS A 58 5.26 -6.40 9.59
C HIS A 58 6.38 -7.16 8.87
N ALA A 59 7.40 -7.56 9.59
CA ALA A 59 8.54 -8.31 9.07
C ALA A 59 8.47 -9.76 9.53
N ARG A 60 7.46 -10.49 9.09
CA ARG A 60 7.37 -11.91 9.41
C ARG A 60 8.41 -12.70 8.63
N GLY A 61 9.43 -13.16 9.30
CA GLY A 61 10.39 -14.02 8.67
C GLY A 61 11.45 -14.47 9.66
N GLY A 62 11.67 -15.76 9.77
CA GLY A 62 12.76 -16.32 10.53
C GLY A 62 12.51 -17.73 11.06
N GLY A 63 11.27 -18.13 11.32
CA GLY A 63 10.97 -19.46 11.88
C GLY A 63 11.04 -20.62 10.90
N ASP A 64 10.93 -20.36 9.60
CA ASP A 64 10.77 -21.36 8.55
C ASP A 64 11.76 -21.21 7.37
N GLY A 65 12.89 -20.54 7.59
CA GLY A 65 13.93 -20.38 6.55
C GLY A 65 13.55 -19.40 5.43
N VAL A 66 12.42 -18.69 5.57
CA VAL A 66 12.01 -17.62 4.69
C VAL A 66 12.55 -16.32 5.26
N GLY A 67 13.50 -15.68 4.57
CA GLY A 67 14.10 -14.41 4.99
C GLY A 67 13.06 -13.34 5.31
N ARG A 68 13.44 -12.36 6.12
CA ARG A 68 12.59 -11.22 6.47
C ARG A 68 12.13 -10.54 5.19
N ARG A 69 10.82 -10.54 4.97
CA ARG A 69 10.20 -9.90 3.81
C ARG A 69 9.26 -8.83 4.29
N ILE A 70 9.42 -7.65 3.75
CA ILE A 70 8.54 -6.53 4.04
C ILE A 70 7.58 -6.37 2.88
N SER A 71 6.31 -6.28 3.22
CA SER A 71 5.24 -6.10 2.25
C SER A 71 5.29 -4.69 1.68
N LEU A 72 5.42 -4.58 0.36
CA LEU A 72 5.27 -3.36 -0.40
C LEU A 72 3.87 -3.33 -1.01
N VAL A 73 3.04 -2.40 -0.55
CA VAL A 73 1.69 -2.18 -1.07
C VAL A 73 1.58 -0.76 -1.59
N GLN A 74 1.14 -0.60 -2.85
CA GLN A 74 0.96 0.70 -3.47
C GLN A 74 -0.28 0.69 -4.37
N ASP A 75 -1.09 1.74 -4.25
CA ASP A 75 -2.26 1.93 -5.11
C ASP A 75 -1.93 2.93 -6.22
N ILE A 76 -2.47 2.66 -7.40
CA ILE A 76 -2.44 3.55 -8.57
C ILE A 76 -3.84 3.68 -9.16
N GLY A 77 -4.21 4.90 -9.55
CA GLY A 77 -5.45 5.19 -10.25
C GLY A 77 -5.21 5.39 -11.75
N VAL A 78 -6.07 4.83 -12.59
CA VAL A 78 -6.06 5.06 -14.04
C VAL A 78 -7.45 5.45 -14.54
N SER A 79 -7.51 6.12 -15.69
CA SER A 79 -8.76 6.52 -16.33
C SER A 79 -9.70 5.34 -16.59
N TYR A 80 -11.01 5.60 -16.61
CA TYR A 80 -12.03 4.58 -16.92
C TYR A 80 -11.94 4.05 -18.35
N ASP A 81 -11.33 4.81 -19.27
CA ASP A 81 -11.17 4.43 -20.68
C ASP A 81 -10.04 3.41 -20.87
N GLU A 82 -9.19 3.19 -19.86
CA GLU A 82 -8.05 2.28 -19.94
C GLU A 82 -8.44 0.80 -19.89
N ASP A 83 -7.73 -0.02 -20.67
CA ASP A 83 -7.88 -1.48 -20.63
C ASP A 83 -7.26 -2.07 -19.37
N ILE A 84 -8.07 -2.80 -18.61
CA ILE A 84 -7.67 -3.41 -17.32
C ILE A 84 -6.52 -4.38 -17.50
N SER A 85 -6.53 -5.18 -18.56
CA SER A 85 -5.51 -6.22 -18.79
C SER A 85 -4.19 -5.59 -19.18
N HIS A 86 -4.22 -4.54 -19.99
CA HIS A 86 -3.04 -3.79 -20.40
C HIS A 86 -2.39 -3.11 -19.20
N VAL A 87 -3.17 -2.38 -18.37
CA VAL A 87 -2.67 -1.73 -17.16
C VAL A 87 -2.04 -2.74 -16.19
N LYS A 88 -2.71 -3.87 -15.95
CA LYS A 88 -2.17 -4.93 -15.09
C LYS A 88 -0.86 -5.49 -15.61
N TYR A 89 -0.80 -5.77 -16.91
CA TYR A 89 0.40 -6.32 -17.53
C TYR A 89 1.58 -5.36 -17.43
N THR A 90 1.40 -4.10 -17.84
CA THR A 90 2.44 -3.07 -17.82
C THR A 90 2.95 -2.83 -16.40
N THR A 91 2.03 -2.68 -15.43
CA THR A 91 2.38 -2.48 -14.02
C THR A 91 3.12 -3.69 -13.45
N LEU A 92 2.68 -4.92 -13.76
CA LEU A 92 3.34 -6.14 -13.30
C LEU A 92 4.75 -6.29 -13.88
N GLN A 93 4.98 -5.92 -15.14
CA GLN A 93 6.32 -5.90 -15.73
C GLN A 93 7.23 -4.93 -14.97
N LEU A 94 6.76 -3.72 -14.68
CA LEU A 94 7.54 -2.75 -13.90
C LEU A 94 7.90 -3.27 -12.50
N MET A 95 6.98 -3.97 -11.83
CA MET A 95 7.29 -4.61 -10.54
C MET A 95 8.36 -5.71 -10.67
N ARG A 96 8.33 -6.47 -11.75
CA ARG A 96 9.37 -7.50 -12.03
C ARG A 96 10.72 -6.91 -12.38
N ASP A 97 10.72 -5.75 -13.03
CA ASP A 97 11.93 -5.04 -13.44
C ASP A 97 12.57 -4.24 -12.28
N CYS A 98 11.78 -3.93 -11.24
CA CYS A 98 12.27 -3.22 -10.07
C CYS A 98 13.39 -4.01 -9.36
N PRO A 99 14.58 -3.43 -9.19
CA PRO A 99 15.73 -4.14 -8.60
C PRO A 99 15.53 -4.44 -7.10
N TYR A 100 14.65 -3.72 -6.43
CA TYR A 100 14.39 -3.83 -4.99
C TYR A 100 13.24 -4.80 -4.67
N VAL A 101 12.39 -5.13 -5.65
CA VAL A 101 11.26 -6.05 -5.45
C VAL A 101 11.72 -7.49 -5.58
N ILE A 102 11.42 -8.30 -4.56
CA ILE A 102 11.69 -9.73 -4.56
C ILE A 102 10.84 -10.41 -5.64
N LYS A 103 11.44 -11.32 -6.39
CA LYS A 103 10.78 -12.03 -7.49
C LYS A 103 9.98 -13.25 -7.03
N LYS A 104 10.26 -13.75 -5.83
CA LYS A 104 9.54 -14.89 -5.20
C LYS A 104 9.26 -14.58 -3.73
N PRO A 105 7.99 -14.47 -3.31
CA PRO A 105 6.75 -14.70 -4.09
C PRO A 105 6.59 -13.68 -5.21
N GLU A 106 5.89 -14.09 -6.28
CA GLU A 106 5.68 -13.25 -7.44
C GLU A 106 4.84 -12.03 -7.08
N PRO A 107 5.22 -10.80 -7.51
CA PRO A 107 4.40 -9.61 -7.31
C PRO A 107 3.04 -9.75 -8.02
N ARG A 108 2.04 -9.03 -7.52
CA ARG A 108 0.67 -9.10 -8.04
C ARG A 108 0.10 -7.71 -8.21
N VAL A 109 -0.74 -7.54 -9.23
CA VAL A 109 -1.51 -6.31 -9.48
C VAL A 109 -2.99 -6.67 -9.58
N LEU A 110 -3.79 -6.09 -8.70
CA LEU A 110 -5.23 -6.35 -8.62
C LEU A 110 -6.01 -5.06 -8.82
N LEU A 111 -7.10 -5.11 -9.59
CA LEU A 111 -8.11 -4.08 -9.56
C LEU A 111 -8.91 -4.25 -8.27
N ILE A 112 -8.88 -3.26 -7.40
CA ILE A 112 -9.50 -3.34 -6.07
C ILE A 112 -10.75 -2.48 -5.94
N GLU A 113 -10.87 -1.45 -6.78
CA GLU A 113 -11.98 -0.51 -6.67
C GLU A 113 -12.26 0.16 -8.02
N LEU A 114 -13.54 0.44 -8.27
CA LEU A 114 -14.03 1.35 -9.28
C LEU A 114 -14.46 2.63 -8.56
N GLY A 115 -13.50 3.53 -8.35
CA GLY A 115 -13.68 4.77 -7.58
C GLY A 115 -14.39 5.87 -8.37
N ASP A 116 -14.66 6.99 -7.74
CA ASP A 116 -15.45 8.09 -8.34
C ASP A 116 -14.83 8.66 -9.63
N PHE A 117 -13.48 8.67 -9.72
CA PHE A 117 -12.76 9.29 -10.84
C PHE A 117 -11.77 8.36 -11.51
N ALA A 118 -11.50 7.18 -10.95
CA ALA A 118 -10.46 6.27 -11.41
C ALA A 118 -10.78 4.81 -11.13
N LYS A 119 -10.22 3.92 -11.96
CA LYS A 119 -10.05 2.51 -11.61
C LYS A 119 -8.81 2.39 -10.72
N ILE A 120 -8.95 1.83 -9.52
CA ILE A 120 -7.86 1.71 -8.55
C ILE A 120 -7.25 0.32 -8.62
N PHE A 121 -5.98 0.27 -8.95
CA PHE A 121 -5.17 -0.94 -8.95
C PHE A 121 -4.24 -0.94 -7.76
N ARG A 122 -4.15 -2.07 -7.07
CA ARG A 122 -3.23 -2.30 -5.97
C ARG A 122 -2.12 -3.24 -6.38
N MET A 123 -0.91 -2.76 -6.21
CA MET A 123 0.32 -3.51 -6.37
C MET A 123 0.69 -4.17 -5.05
N TYR A 124 0.99 -5.47 -5.10
CA TYR A 124 1.54 -6.24 -3.99
C TYR A 124 2.90 -6.77 -4.36
N GLY A 125 3.90 -6.39 -3.61
CA GLY A 125 5.27 -6.87 -3.74
C GLY A 125 5.91 -7.08 -2.37
N TRP A 126 7.18 -7.47 -2.37
CA TRP A 126 7.97 -7.65 -1.16
C TRP A 126 9.38 -7.13 -1.41
N VAL A 127 9.99 -6.59 -0.38
CA VAL A 127 11.39 -6.18 -0.34
C VAL A 127 12.14 -6.96 0.74
N GLU A 128 13.45 -7.11 0.63
CA GLU A 128 14.26 -7.85 1.60
C GLU A 128 14.55 -7.04 2.86
N ASP A 129 14.83 -5.75 2.68
CA ASP A 129 15.13 -4.85 3.77
C ASP A 129 14.12 -3.71 3.84
N TYR A 130 13.93 -3.22 5.05
CA TYR A 130 13.05 -2.09 5.32
C TYR A 130 13.50 -0.79 4.64
N SER A 131 14.80 -0.56 4.59
CA SER A 131 15.35 0.61 3.90
C SER A 131 15.01 0.62 2.41
N ASP A 132 14.80 -0.56 1.82
CA ASP A 132 14.44 -0.70 0.41
C ASP A 132 12.97 -0.38 0.11
N GLU A 133 12.08 -0.37 1.10
CA GLU A 133 10.65 -0.12 0.87
C GLU A 133 10.39 1.24 0.18
N TYR A 134 10.99 2.30 0.71
CA TYR A 134 10.80 3.65 0.17
C TYR A 134 11.52 3.85 -1.17
N VAL A 135 12.70 3.26 -1.30
CA VAL A 135 13.49 3.31 -2.55
C VAL A 135 12.76 2.53 -3.64
N ALA A 136 12.21 1.36 -3.32
CA ALA A 136 11.39 0.58 -4.25
C ALA A 136 10.14 1.34 -4.68
N ARG A 137 9.47 1.99 -3.73
CA ARG A 137 8.26 2.81 -4.00
C ARG A 137 8.57 3.99 -4.91
N ASP A 138 9.62 4.74 -4.62
CA ASP A 138 10.07 5.85 -5.46
C ASP A 138 10.38 5.38 -6.89
N TRP A 139 11.18 4.31 -7.00
CA TRP A 139 11.52 3.70 -8.29
C TRP A 139 10.26 3.29 -9.07
N LEU A 140 9.33 2.59 -8.41
CA LEU A 140 8.09 2.14 -9.06
C LEU A 140 7.24 3.31 -9.53
N LEU A 141 6.99 4.31 -8.68
CA LEU A 141 6.15 5.44 -9.03
C LEU A 141 6.73 6.25 -10.19
N LYS A 142 8.04 6.48 -10.19
CA LYS A 142 8.75 7.15 -11.28
C LYS A 142 8.63 6.38 -12.60
N ASN A 143 8.92 5.09 -12.58
CA ASN A 143 8.89 4.28 -13.80
C ASN A 143 7.44 4.04 -14.29
N ILE A 144 6.45 4.00 -13.39
CA ILE A 144 5.03 3.96 -13.74
C ILE A 144 4.64 5.24 -14.48
N ASP A 145 5.00 6.41 -13.96
CA ASP A 145 4.70 7.70 -14.61
C ASP A 145 5.31 7.78 -16.01
N GLU A 146 6.58 7.40 -16.16
CA GLU A 146 7.27 7.40 -17.45
C GLU A 146 6.66 6.38 -18.43
N ARG A 147 6.40 5.16 -17.97
CA ARG A 147 5.89 4.07 -18.80
C ARG A 147 4.46 4.31 -19.23
N PHE A 148 3.61 4.75 -18.31
CA PHE A 148 2.21 5.08 -18.60
C PHE A 148 2.11 6.19 -19.64
N LYS A 149 2.90 7.25 -19.50
CA LYS A 149 2.99 8.32 -20.52
C LYS A 149 3.41 7.77 -21.89
N SER A 150 4.39 6.87 -21.92
CA SER A 150 4.88 6.32 -23.20
C SER A 150 3.89 5.37 -23.86
N GLU A 151 3.07 4.67 -23.09
CA GLU A 151 2.05 3.72 -23.58
C GLU A 151 0.66 4.36 -23.72
N GLY A 152 0.53 5.66 -23.39
CA GLY A 152 -0.73 6.40 -23.49
C GLY A 152 -1.74 6.03 -22.40
N ILE A 153 -1.30 5.44 -21.30
CA ILE A 153 -2.16 5.14 -20.13
C ILE A 153 -2.35 6.42 -19.33
N GLU A 154 -3.59 6.85 -19.18
CA GLU A 154 -3.93 8.11 -18.51
C GLU A 154 -4.13 7.91 -17.00
N ILE A 155 -3.42 8.75 -16.22
CA ILE A 155 -3.66 8.92 -14.78
C ILE A 155 -4.62 10.08 -14.62
N PRO A 156 -5.88 9.87 -14.18
CA PRO A 156 -6.88 10.92 -14.17
C PRO A 156 -6.61 11.96 -13.09
N PHE A 157 -6.90 13.20 -13.42
CA PHE A 157 -7.08 14.25 -12.43
C PHE A 157 -8.54 14.26 -11.94
N PRO A 158 -8.84 14.74 -10.72
CA PRO A 158 -10.21 14.98 -10.29
C PRO A 158 -10.89 15.93 -11.27
N THR A 159 -11.77 15.41 -12.12
CA THR A 159 -12.51 16.20 -13.11
C THR A 159 -13.94 16.38 -12.66
N SER A 160 -14.37 17.61 -12.41
CA SER A 160 -15.79 17.92 -12.30
C SER A 160 -16.35 18.10 -13.71
N VAL A 161 -17.23 17.20 -14.16
CA VAL A 161 -17.98 17.41 -15.41
C VAL A 161 -19.12 18.36 -15.12
N GLU A 162 -18.99 19.63 -15.49
CA GLU A 162 -20.13 20.53 -15.57
C GLU A 162 -21.03 20.10 -16.72
N ILE A 163 -22.12 19.41 -16.42
CA ILE A 163 -23.18 19.16 -17.39
C ILE A 163 -23.90 20.46 -17.65
N SER A 164 -23.41 21.25 -18.62
CA SER A 164 -24.08 22.48 -19.02
C SER A 164 -25.44 22.14 -19.64
N GLY A 165 -26.43 22.65 -19.00
CA GLY A 165 -27.89 22.64 -19.08
C GLY A 165 -28.65 22.46 -20.39
N LYS A 166 -28.29 21.54 -21.31
CA LYS A 166 -29.24 21.10 -22.35
C LYS A 166 -30.08 19.88 -21.90
N ALA A 167 -29.66 19.13 -20.91
CA ALA A 167 -30.42 17.98 -20.38
C ALA A 167 -31.56 18.40 -19.42
N SER A 168 -31.47 19.57 -18.80
CA SER A 168 -32.51 20.06 -17.86
C SER A 168 -33.84 20.37 -18.55
N ALA A 169 -33.84 20.75 -19.83
CA ALA A 169 -35.07 21.05 -20.58
C ALA A 169 -35.89 19.81 -20.94
N ALA A 170 -35.25 18.65 -21.13
CA ALA A 170 -35.93 17.41 -21.46
C ALA A 170 -36.59 16.77 -20.22
N PHE A 171 -35.95 16.88 -19.06
CA PHE A 171 -36.47 16.30 -17.81
C PHE A 171 -37.70 17.03 -17.26
N ASN A 172 -37.81 18.36 -17.47
CA ASN A 172 -38.95 19.15 -17.10
C ASN A 172 -40.15 18.99 -18.03
N LYS A 173 -39.97 18.53 -19.27
CA LYS A 173 -41.09 18.28 -20.20
C LYS A 173 -41.85 16.99 -19.85
N THR A 174 -41.20 16.02 -19.28
CA THR A 174 -41.82 14.73 -18.87
C THR A 174 -42.65 14.87 -17.58
N ARG A 175 -42.32 15.84 -16.72
CA ARG A 175 -43.09 16.07 -15.46
C ARG A 175 -44.40 16.83 -15.63
N LYS A 176 -44.61 17.51 -16.75
CA LYS A 176 -45.85 18.25 -17.01
C LYS A 176 -47.00 17.41 -17.58
N ASN A 177 -46.72 16.17 -17.99
CA ASN A 177 -47.72 15.28 -18.56
C ASN A 177 -48.25 14.17 -17.60
N VAL A 178 -47.87 14.23 -16.31
CA VAL A 178 -48.44 13.38 -15.27
C VAL A 178 -49.16 14.27 -14.27
N SER A 179 -50.29 14.81 -14.72
CA SER A 179 -51.27 15.44 -13.82
C SER A 179 -52.64 14.94 -14.23
N ILE A 180 -53.18 14.07 -13.40
CA ILE A 180 -54.59 13.82 -13.08
C ILE A 180 -55.45 13.22 -14.22
N ARG A 181 -55.75 11.96 -14.06
CA ARG A 181 -57.14 11.45 -14.06
C ARG A 181 -57.25 10.33 -13.07
#